data_101d228fbcdcc5901d469924c7b464ac
#
_entry.id   101d228fbcdcc5901d469924c7b464ac
#
_cell.length_a   1.000
_cell.length_b   1.000
_cell.length_c   1.000
_cell.angle_alpha   90.00
_cell.angle_beta   90.00
_cell.angle_gamma   90.00
#
_symmetry.space_group_name_H-M   'P 1'
#
loop_
_entity.id
_entity.type
_entity.pdbx_description
1 polymer ?
#
loop_
_entity_poly.entity_id
_entity_poly.type
_entity_poly.pdbx_seq_one_letter_code
_entity_poly.pdbx_strand_id
1 'polypeptide(L)'
;MKRSYLAGGVLALALLLPGXQPGAGAIDFKARGLWQLGVGVNVNSLAEKQGNTHLNNPISNDKLKARQRVRLWLDAVASEXLSGALNFEIGHIRWGXASTGGALGADGNIIKLRQAYIDWQMPDTNXKTRMGIQNLTLPQAAGESNILADKSVAGIVTSWQANENFGLTGMWLRPYNDNYTGKDANYLXNLDLFVLSVPIQAGPLKMTPWVMFGMQGRNTFXVPNDHGGYNYVFTGYDGGNLVGSLGSVPFGNVNQPHSTSKTYGDLFWGALPLTLDXDPWRFEFEFDYGYAAPMGRYTVEEILHGVHXGTQRASSERXGWLVKALAEYKLDWGVPGIFGWYSSGDDGNLKNGSERLPYLYAQTNFTSMLGDATCLYGGIGGNDRSMSFDGTWGLGLRIKDLSFIEGVQHLIRATWIQGTNDPSMVKYAAYLSRGVSDPCIAWQGVPETLDYYLTRNDNLLEXNVHTVVNIYENLKMGLEFGYVVNMLDKDTWKRPADTTFSKTDMWVADITFNYSF
;
A
#
# COMPACT_ATOMS: atom_id res chain seq x y z
N MET A 1 -2.15 0.84 29.42
CA MET A 1 -2.38 -0.28 30.32
C MET A 1 -3.78 -0.87 30.16
N LYS A 2 -4.84 -0.06 30.23
CA LYS A 2 -6.20 -0.59 30.08
C LYS A 2 -6.47 -1.26 28.75
N ARG A 3 -5.83 -0.77 27.70
CA ARG A 3 -6.07 -1.31 26.35
C ARG A 3 -5.47 -2.69 26.14
N SER A 4 -4.35 -2.99 26.82
CA SER A 4 -3.78 -4.34 26.71
C SER A 4 -4.57 -5.35 27.52
N TYR A 5 -5.33 -4.91 28.53
CA TYR A 5 -6.20 -5.82 29.26
C TYR A 5 -7.35 -6.32 28.42
N LEU A 6 -7.85 -5.51 27.50
CA LEU A 6 -8.95 -5.94 26.64
C LEU A 6 -8.53 -7.13 25.77
N ALA A 7 -7.36 -7.05 25.16
CA ALA A 7 -6.87 -8.16 24.33
C ALA A 7 -6.63 -9.40 25.18
N GLY A 8 -6.04 -9.23 26.36
CA GLY A 8 -5.82 -10.34 27.27
C GLY A 8 -7.13 -10.96 27.75
N GLY A 9 -8.13 -10.12 27.97
CA GLY A 9 -9.44 -10.62 28.39
C GLY A 9 -10.11 -11.46 27.31
N VAL A 10 -9.98 -11.05 26.06
CA VAL A 10 -10.54 -11.83 24.96
C VAL A 10 -9.88 -13.19 24.87
N LEU A 11 -8.55 -13.25 25.01
CA LEU A 11 -7.85 -14.52 24.99
C LEU A 11 -8.24 -15.41 26.15
N ALA A 12 -8.34 -14.84 27.35
CA ALA A 12 -8.71 -15.62 28.52
C ALA A 12 -10.11 -16.20 28.39
N LEU A 13 -11.03 -15.41 27.85
CA LEU A 13 -12.39 -15.88 27.65
C LEU A 13 -12.41 -17.05 26.66
N ALA A 14 -11.66 -16.96 25.58
CA ALA A 14 -11.59 -18.04 24.62
C ALA A 14 -11.04 -19.31 25.25
N LEU A 15 -10.04 -19.19 26.13
CA LEU A 15 -9.47 -20.35 26.78
C LEU A 15 -10.42 -20.99 27.80
N LEU A 16 -11.32 -20.21 28.37
CA LEU A 16 -12.25 -20.72 29.36
C LEU A 16 -13.48 -21.39 28.75
N LEU A 17 -13.70 -21.23 27.46
CA LEU A 17 -14.84 -21.85 26.83
C LEU A 17 -14.71 -23.37 26.84
N PRO A 18 -15.82 -24.11 27.10
CA PRO A 18 -15.76 -25.56 26.95
C PRO A 18 -15.56 -25.88 25.50
N GLY A 19 -14.40 -26.37 25.25
CA GLY A 19 -14.04 -26.57 23.89
C GLY A 19 -14.00 -27.99 23.50
N UNK A 20 -13.91 -28.17 22.42
CA UNK A 20 -13.75 -29.26 21.98
C UNK A 20 -12.63 -29.84 22.50
N GLN A 21 -12.84 -30.73 22.91
CA GLN A 21 -11.71 -31.54 23.22
C GLN A 21 -10.83 -31.61 22.01
N PRO A 22 -9.56 -31.39 22.16
CA PRO A 22 -8.71 -31.59 21.02
C PRO A 22 -8.86 -33.02 20.56
N GLY A 23 -9.60 -33.19 19.52
CA GLY A 23 -9.79 -34.50 18.97
C GLY A 23 -8.46 -35.05 18.52
N ALA A 24 -8.26 -36.32 18.77
CA ALA A 24 -7.07 -37.00 18.25
C ALA A 24 -7.28 -37.43 16.81
N GLY A 25 -8.25 -36.86 16.14
CA GLY A 25 -8.53 -37.22 14.76
C GLY A 25 -7.41 -36.81 13.83
N ALA A 26 -7.39 -37.45 12.68
CA ALA A 26 -6.37 -37.17 11.68
C ALA A 26 -6.50 -35.75 11.18
N ILE A 27 -5.34 -35.13 10.94
CA ILE A 27 -5.26 -33.80 10.35
C ILE A 27 -5.10 -33.96 8.85
N ASP A 28 -5.93 -33.29 8.09
CA ASP A 28 -5.76 -33.26 6.65
C ASP A 28 -4.79 -32.16 6.28
N PHE A 29 -3.75 -32.52 5.55
CA PHE A 29 -2.81 -31.54 5.04
C PHE A 29 -3.09 -31.31 3.57
N LYS A 30 -3.25 -30.06 3.18
CA LYS A 30 -3.53 -29.68 1.82
C LYS A 30 -2.50 -28.69 1.34
N ALA A 31 -2.01 -28.88 0.14
CA ALA A 31 -1.06 -27.95 -0.46
C ALA A 31 -1.72 -27.28 -1.65
N ARG A 32 -1.49 -25.99 -1.79
CA ARG A 32 -1.93 -25.22 -2.95
C ARG A 32 -0.88 -24.16 -3.19
N GLY A 33 -0.86 -23.64 -4.40
CA GLY A 33 0.18 -22.68 -4.68
C GLY A 33 -0.02 -21.92 -5.96
N LEU A 34 0.91 -21.01 -6.17
CA LEU A 34 0.92 -20.14 -7.34
C LEU A 34 2.35 -19.95 -7.78
N TRP A 35 2.61 -20.30 -9.02
CA TRP A 35 3.94 -20.16 -9.64
C TRP A 35 3.84 -19.02 -10.64
N GLN A 36 4.71 -18.01 -10.52
CA GLN A 36 4.64 -16.85 -11.38
C GLN A 36 5.99 -16.60 -12.04
N LEU A 37 5.94 -16.33 -13.33
CA LEU A 37 7.12 -15.98 -14.11
C LEU A 37 6.76 -14.80 -14.99
N GLY A 38 7.75 -13.94 -15.26
CA GLY A 38 7.48 -12.82 -16.14
C GLY A 38 8.73 -12.25 -16.75
N VAL A 39 8.54 -11.68 -17.92
CA VAL A 39 9.60 -11.00 -18.67
C VAL A 39 9.03 -9.67 -19.16
N GLY A 40 9.77 -8.60 -19.00
CA GLY A 40 9.27 -7.31 -19.44
C GLY A 40 10.34 -6.30 -19.72
N VAL A 41 9.95 -5.26 -20.42
CA VAL A 41 10.80 -4.10 -20.68
C VAL A 41 10.06 -2.85 -20.23
N ASN A 42 10.83 -1.86 -19.76
CA ASN A 42 10.20 -0.65 -19.28
C ASN A 42 11.14 0.53 -19.30
N VAL A 43 10.54 1.71 -19.30
CA VAL A 43 11.16 2.95 -18.89
C VAL A 43 10.38 3.40 -17.66
N ASN A 44 11.06 3.47 -16.52
CA ASN A 44 10.35 3.67 -15.26
C ASN A 44 10.67 4.97 -14.55
N SER A 45 11.13 5.97 -15.29
CA SER A 45 11.49 7.26 -14.71
C SER A 45 10.72 8.37 -15.40
N LEU A 46 10.12 9.25 -14.61
CA LEU A 46 9.40 10.41 -15.16
C LEU A 46 10.29 11.63 -15.32
N ALA A 47 11.46 11.66 -14.68
CA ALA A 47 12.33 12.82 -14.75
C ALA A 47 13.78 12.38 -14.72
N GLU A 48 14.58 13.02 -15.54
CA GLU A 48 16.01 12.81 -15.58
C GLU A 48 16.68 14.16 -15.51
N LYS A 49 17.65 14.29 -14.62
CA LYS A 49 18.38 15.53 -14.54
C LYS A 49 19.31 15.66 -15.72
N GLN A 50 19.13 16.74 -16.46
CA GLN A 50 19.86 16.94 -17.69
C GLN A 50 21.32 17.25 -17.39
N GLY A 51 22.23 16.57 -18.07
CA GLY A 51 23.64 16.86 -17.97
C GLY A 51 24.32 16.35 -16.71
N ASN A 52 23.68 15.50 -15.97
CA ASN A 52 24.27 14.98 -14.74
C ASN A 52 24.62 13.50 -14.89
N THR A 53 25.90 13.20 -14.78
CA THR A 53 26.37 11.83 -14.97
C THR A 53 25.95 10.91 -13.83
N HIS A 54 25.71 11.44 -12.66
CA HIS A 54 25.22 10.61 -11.56
C HIS A 54 23.85 10.02 -11.85
N LEU A 55 23.03 10.78 -12.54
CA LEU A 55 21.71 10.30 -12.86
C LEU A 55 21.71 9.40 -14.08
N ASN A 56 22.65 9.60 -14.96
CA ASN A 56 22.71 8.76 -16.14
C ASN A 56 23.00 7.32 -15.78
N ASN A 57 23.82 7.12 -14.79
CA ASN A 57 24.24 5.78 -14.45
C ASN A 57 23.23 5.03 -13.60
N PRO A 58 22.76 5.57 -12.50
CA PRO A 58 21.78 4.85 -11.70
C PRO A 58 20.47 4.63 -12.43
N ILE A 59 20.15 5.53 -13.31
CA ILE A 59 18.93 5.38 -14.07
C ILE A 59 19.05 4.29 -15.09
N SER A 60 20.25 3.87 -15.33
CA SER A 60 20.46 2.77 -16.23
C SER A 60 19.92 1.50 -15.60
N ASN A 61 18.66 1.47 -15.44
CA ASN A 61 17.99 0.25 -15.02
C ASN A 61 18.10 -0.75 -16.16
N ASP A 62 18.19 -1.99 -15.77
CA ASP A 62 18.08 -3.04 -16.74
C ASP A 62 16.67 -2.97 -17.32
N LYS A 63 16.57 -2.65 -18.59
CA LYS A 63 15.26 -2.45 -19.18
C LYS A 63 14.61 -3.74 -19.64
N LEU A 64 15.36 -4.83 -19.70
CA LEU A 64 14.81 -6.14 -19.97
C LEU A 64 14.94 -6.96 -18.71
N LYS A 65 13.83 -7.20 -18.05
CA LYS A 65 13.81 -7.85 -16.75
C LYS A 65 13.05 -9.14 -16.82
N ALA A 66 13.50 -10.12 -16.05
CA ALA A 66 12.80 -11.38 -15.91
C ALA A 66 12.90 -11.82 -14.48
N ARG A 67 11.80 -12.37 -13.94
CA ARG A 67 11.82 -12.85 -12.58
C ARG A 67 10.76 -13.91 -12.38
N GLN A 68 10.87 -14.59 -11.24
CA GLN A 68 9.92 -15.62 -10.89
C GLN A 68 9.73 -15.65 -9.37
N ARG A 69 8.61 -16.24 -8.96
CA ARG A 69 8.41 -16.56 -7.56
C ARG A 69 7.38 -17.67 -7.46
N VAL A 70 7.42 -18.38 -6.34
CA VAL A 70 6.41 -19.37 -6.00
C VAL A 70 5.85 -19.01 -4.64
N ARG A 71 4.55 -19.02 -4.50
CA ARG A 71 3.89 -18.94 -3.20
C ARG A 71 3.22 -20.26 -2.93
N LEU A 72 3.54 -20.85 -1.80
CA LEU A 72 3.07 -22.17 -1.44
C LEU A 72 2.34 -22.10 -0.12
N TRP A 73 1.12 -22.60 -0.13
CA TRP A 73 0.28 -22.69 1.06
C TRP A 73 0.26 -24.13 1.54
N LEU A 74 0.40 -24.30 2.84
CA LEU A 74 0.19 -25.60 3.48
C LEU A 74 -0.88 -25.41 4.54
N ASP A 75 -2.00 -26.08 4.36
CA ASP A 75 -3.12 -25.97 5.28
C ASP A 75 -3.18 -27.24 6.13
N ALA A 76 -3.34 -27.06 7.43
CA ALA A 76 -3.54 -28.18 8.36
C ALA A 76 -4.99 -28.08 8.84
N VAL A 77 -5.82 -29.01 8.41
CA VAL A 77 -7.26 -28.94 8.63
C VAL A 77 -7.69 -30.03 9.59
N ALA A 78 -8.09 -29.64 10.80
CA ALA A 78 -8.62 -30.58 11.79
C ALA A 78 -10.11 -30.82 11.58
N SER A 79 -10.84 -29.77 11.25
CA SER A 79 -12.29 -29.86 11.06
C SER A 79 -12.74 -28.57 10.38
N GLU A 80 -14.01 -28.48 10.16
CA GLU A 80 -14.56 -27.21 9.68
C GLU A 80 -14.39 -26.05 10.65
N UNK A 81 -14.08 -26.33 11.74
CA UNK A 81 -14.03 -25.36 12.71
C UNK A 81 -12.70 -24.97 13.09
N LEU A 82 -11.80 -25.79 12.70
CA LEU A 82 -10.43 -25.51 13.14
C LEU A 82 -9.42 -25.88 12.07
N SER A 83 -8.62 -24.91 11.67
CA SER A 83 -7.54 -25.15 10.71
C SER A 83 -6.42 -24.15 10.94
N GLY A 84 -5.25 -24.46 10.37
CA GLY A 84 -4.14 -23.54 10.35
C GLY A 84 -3.60 -23.42 8.95
N ALA A 85 -2.92 -22.34 8.65
CA ALA A 85 -2.35 -22.11 7.32
C ALA A 85 -0.97 -21.51 7.44
N LEU A 86 -0.07 -22.00 6.60
CA LEU A 86 1.26 -21.43 6.42
C LEU A 86 1.38 -20.99 4.98
N ASN A 87 1.96 -19.82 4.75
CA ASN A 87 2.18 -19.31 3.41
C ASN A 87 3.64 -18.97 3.25
N PHE A 88 4.31 -19.72 2.36
CA PHE A 88 5.73 -19.55 2.07
C PHE A 88 5.91 -18.87 0.74
N GLU A 89 6.99 -18.14 0.60
CA GLU A 89 7.36 -17.55 -0.69
C GLU A 89 8.79 -17.94 -1.04
N ILE A 90 8.98 -18.47 -2.24
CA ILE A 90 10.27 -18.75 -2.82
C ILE A 90 10.46 -17.74 -3.96
N GLY A 91 11.34 -16.82 -3.79
CA GLY A 91 11.51 -15.71 -4.72
C GLY A 91 11.57 -14.47 -3.90
N HIS A 92 11.66 -13.32 -4.46
CA HIS A 92 11.71 -12.99 -5.90
C HIS A 92 13.08 -13.35 -6.49
N ILE A 93 13.10 -14.31 -7.36
CA ILE A 93 14.35 -14.70 -8.03
C ILE A 93 14.41 -13.90 -9.34
N ARG A 94 15.40 -13.04 -9.42
CA ARG A 94 15.63 -12.27 -10.65
C ARG A 94 16.59 -13.06 -11.52
N TRP A 95 16.21 -13.29 -12.74
CA TRP A 95 17.03 -14.06 -13.65
C TRP A 95 18.30 -13.27 -13.95
N GLY A 96 19.46 -13.92 -13.66
CA GLY A 96 20.77 -13.31 -13.80
C GLY A 96 21.35 -12.66 -12.53
N UNK A 97 20.64 -12.36 -11.51
CA UNK A 97 21.03 -11.78 -10.44
C UNK A 97 21.46 -12.75 -9.54
N ALA A 98 22.72 -12.81 -9.26
CA ALA A 98 23.35 -13.83 -8.42
C ALA A 98 22.84 -13.77 -6.97
N SER A 99 22.64 -12.59 -6.46
CA SER A 99 22.23 -12.44 -5.05
C SER A 99 20.83 -12.97 -4.78
N THR A 100 20.03 -13.16 -5.81
CA THR A 100 18.71 -13.76 -5.64
C THR A 100 18.69 -15.23 -6.03
N GLY A 101 19.83 -15.79 -6.44
CA GLY A 101 19.89 -17.18 -6.87
C GLY A 101 19.60 -17.42 -8.32
N GLY A 102 19.53 -16.36 -9.13
CA GLY A 102 19.10 -16.49 -10.50
C GLY A 102 20.21 -16.51 -11.54
N ALA A 103 21.47 -16.39 -11.12
CA ALA A 103 22.59 -16.42 -12.07
C ALA A 103 23.05 -17.83 -12.30
N LEU A 104 23.86 -18.01 -13.33
CA LEU A 104 24.37 -19.33 -13.67
C LEU A 104 25.13 -19.93 -12.49
N GLY A 105 24.65 -21.06 -12.02
CA GLY A 105 25.27 -21.76 -10.90
C GLY A 105 25.05 -21.14 -9.53
N ALA A 106 24.26 -20.10 -9.44
CA ALA A 106 24.00 -19.45 -8.15
C ALA A 106 22.77 -20.07 -7.51
N ASP A 107 22.98 -20.94 -6.55
CA ASP A 107 21.91 -21.60 -5.83
C ASP A 107 21.59 -20.85 -4.56
N GLY A 108 20.51 -21.24 -3.90
CA GLY A 108 20.30 -20.84 -2.52
C GLY A 108 19.49 -19.60 -2.30
N ASN A 109 18.34 -19.54 -2.85
CA ASN A 109 17.44 -18.46 -2.53
C ASN A 109 16.79 -18.66 -1.17
N ILE A 110 16.35 -17.59 -0.58
CA ILE A 110 15.71 -17.61 0.73
C ILE A 110 14.24 -17.99 0.59
N ILE A 111 13.81 -18.89 1.46
CA ILE A 111 12.37 -19.20 1.57
C ILE A 111 11.83 -18.38 2.72
N LYS A 112 10.82 -17.58 2.45
CA LYS A 112 10.21 -16.69 3.44
C LYS A 112 8.88 -17.25 3.90
N LEU A 113 8.61 -17.08 5.19
CA LEU A 113 7.28 -17.35 5.72
C LEU A 113 6.51 -16.03 5.70
N ARG A 114 5.48 -15.96 4.85
CA ARG A 114 4.70 -14.74 4.72
C ARG A 114 3.58 -14.65 5.72
N GLN A 115 2.91 -15.77 5.98
CA GLN A 115 1.73 -15.80 6.85
C GLN A 115 1.68 -17.09 7.60
N ALA A 116 1.17 -17.02 8.83
CA ALA A 116 0.97 -18.19 9.66
C ALA A 116 -0.14 -17.85 10.64
N TYR A 117 -1.26 -18.56 10.55
CA TYR A 117 -2.42 -18.25 11.38
C TYR A 117 -3.28 -19.48 11.57
N ILE A 118 -4.14 -19.43 12.59
CA ILE A 118 -5.17 -20.43 12.77
C ILE A 118 -6.54 -19.78 12.59
N ASP A 119 -7.47 -20.56 12.07
CA ASP A 119 -8.87 -20.21 11.97
C ASP A 119 -9.66 -21.14 12.88
N TRP A 120 -10.53 -20.57 13.70
CA TRP A 120 -11.39 -21.40 14.53
C TRP A 120 -12.70 -20.72 14.77
N GLN A 121 -13.69 -21.55 15.02
CA GLN A 121 -15.04 -21.09 15.31
C GLN A 121 -15.35 -21.36 16.77
N MET A 122 -15.84 -20.33 17.47
CA MET A 122 -16.20 -20.51 18.86
C MET A 122 -17.32 -21.55 18.97
N PRO A 123 -17.15 -22.55 19.86
CA PRO A 123 -18.13 -23.63 19.93
C PRO A 123 -19.53 -23.10 20.17
N ASP A 124 -20.50 -23.69 19.47
CA ASP A 124 -21.93 -23.40 19.58
C ASP A 124 -22.29 -21.97 19.23
N THR A 125 -21.47 -21.33 18.41
CA THR A 125 -21.75 -19.97 17.94
C THR A 125 -21.35 -19.87 16.47
N ASN A 126 -21.58 -18.71 15.91
CA ASN A 126 -21.03 -18.40 14.58
C ASN A 126 -19.96 -17.29 14.62
N UNK A 127 -19.10 -17.05 15.53
CA UNK A 127 -18.14 -16.29 15.66
C UNK A 127 -17.02 -16.96 15.19
N LYS A 128 -16.44 -16.47 14.35
CA LYS A 128 -15.23 -17.02 13.74
C LYS A 128 -14.05 -16.11 14.01
N THR A 129 -12.91 -16.73 14.32
CA THR A 129 -11.72 -15.96 14.67
C THR A 129 -10.53 -16.44 13.85
N ARG A 130 -9.75 -15.49 13.34
CA ARG A 130 -8.45 -15.77 12.72
C ARG A 130 -7.37 -15.12 13.58
N MET A 131 -6.38 -15.88 13.98
CA MET A 131 -5.31 -15.41 14.87
C MET A 131 -3.96 -15.73 14.25
N GLY A 132 -3.11 -14.74 14.17
CA GLY A 132 -1.76 -14.93 13.66
C GLY A 132 -1.39 -13.89 12.62
N ILE A 133 -0.33 -14.18 11.89
CA ILE A 133 0.11 -13.29 10.82
C ILE A 133 -0.70 -13.64 9.57
N GLN A 134 -1.46 -12.67 9.10
CA GLN A 134 -2.47 -12.88 8.08
C GLN A 134 -2.51 -11.72 7.12
N ASN A 135 -2.92 -11.98 5.91
CA ASN A 135 -3.08 -10.91 4.93
C ASN A 135 -4.33 -10.12 5.25
N LEU A 136 -4.22 -8.81 5.20
CA LEU A 136 -5.36 -7.97 5.56
C LEU A 136 -5.59 -6.89 4.53
N THR A 137 -6.84 -6.71 4.17
CA THR A 137 -7.33 -5.57 3.43
C THR A 137 -8.59 -5.10 4.14
N LEU A 138 -8.63 -3.83 4.52
CA LEU A 138 -9.82 -3.28 5.15
C LEU A 138 -10.98 -3.24 4.15
N PRO A 139 -12.24 -3.30 4.62
CA PRO A 139 -13.36 -3.27 3.69
C PRO A 139 -13.29 -2.07 2.75
N GLN A 140 -13.64 -2.29 1.50
CA GLN A 140 -13.33 -1.36 0.43
C GLN A 140 -14.39 -1.41 -0.66
N ALA A 141 -14.43 -0.37 -1.46
CA ALA A 141 -15.22 -0.28 -2.68
C ALA A 141 -14.54 0.72 -3.61
N ALA A 142 -14.89 0.65 -4.90
CA ALA A 142 -14.30 1.53 -5.92
C ALA A 142 -12.77 1.44 -5.86
N GLY A 143 -12.27 0.23 -6.14
CA GLY A 143 -10.85 -0.06 -6.02
C GLY A 143 -10.53 -0.61 -4.65
N GLU A 144 -9.26 -0.71 -4.34
CA GLU A 144 -8.85 -1.26 -3.06
C GLU A 144 -8.68 -0.18 -2.01
N SER A 145 -8.38 -0.60 -0.79
CA SER A 145 -8.32 0.32 0.33
C SER A 145 -7.14 1.27 0.20
N ASN A 146 -7.41 2.53 0.48
CA ASN A 146 -6.36 3.54 0.51
C ASN A 146 -5.88 3.80 1.93
N ILE A 147 -6.17 2.89 2.85
CA ILE A 147 -5.69 3.00 4.22
C ILE A 147 -4.86 1.78 4.58
N LEU A 148 -5.38 0.57 4.34
CA LEU A 148 -4.59 -0.64 4.56
C LEU A 148 -5.10 -1.74 3.63
N ALA A 149 -4.25 -2.17 2.71
CA ALA A 149 -4.63 -3.19 1.73
C ALA A 149 -3.47 -4.14 1.48
N ASP A 150 -3.81 -5.41 1.43
CA ASP A 150 -2.96 -6.47 0.89
C ASP A 150 -1.57 -6.52 1.54
N LYS A 151 -1.55 -6.51 2.86
CA LYS A 151 -0.31 -6.65 3.61
C LYS A 151 -0.48 -7.64 4.73
N SER A 152 0.57 -8.38 5.00
CA SER A 152 0.58 -9.31 6.12
C SER A 152 0.76 -8.54 7.42
N VAL A 153 -0.07 -8.86 8.40
CA VAL A 153 -0.01 -8.20 9.69
C VAL A 153 -0.40 -9.20 10.77
N ALA A 154 0.24 -9.09 11.92
CA ALA A 154 -0.13 -9.91 13.08
C ALA A 154 -1.41 -9.36 13.68
N GLY A 155 -2.34 -10.25 14.01
CA GLY A 155 -3.56 -9.78 14.62
C GLY A 155 -4.56 -10.87 14.94
N ILE A 156 -5.66 -10.42 15.53
CA ILE A 156 -6.81 -11.26 15.85
C ILE A 156 -8.02 -10.59 15.21
N VAL A 157 -8.72 -11.35 14.36
CA VAL A 157 -9.88 -10.86 13.63
C VAL A 157 -11.05 -11.77 13.96
N THR A 158 -12.09 -11.23 14.57
CA THR A 158 -13.25 -12.01 14.96
C THR A 158 -14.49 -11.46 14.24
N SER A 159 -15.23 -12.33 13.58
CA SER A 159 -16.43 -11.97 12.84
C SER A 159 -17.62 -12.73 13.38
N TRP A 160 -18.75 -12.04 13.42
CA TRP A 160 -20.02 -12.61 13.88
C TRP A 160 -21.10 -12.16 12.91
N GLN A 161 -21.90 -13.11 12.46
CA GLN A 161 -23.00 -12.82 11.56
C GLN A 161 -24.30 -12.92 12.34
N ALA A 162 -24.98 -11.79 12.55
CA ALA A 162 -26.20 -11.75 13.33
C ALA A 162 -27.36 -12.39 12.57
N ASN A 163 -27.46 -12.07 11.28
CA ASN A 163 -28.49 -12.63 10.40
C ASN A 163 -28.00 -12.44 8.98
N GLU A 164 -28.89 -12.69 8.01
CA GLU A 164 -28.46 -12.61 6.61
C GLU A 164 -28.14 -11.19 6.16
N ASN A 165 -28.53 -10.18 6.92
CA ASN A 165 -28.37 -8.78 6.51
C ASN A 165 -27.28 -8.05 7.27
N PHE A 166 -26.79 -8.58 8.39
CA PHE A 166 -26.03 -7.77 9.32
C PHE A 166 -25.00 -8.59 10.07
N GLY A 167 -23.80 -8.07 10.21
CA GLY A 167 -22.75 -8.69 10.99
C GLY A 167 -21.88 -7.67 11.68
N LEU A 168 -20.95 -8.16 12.46
CA LEU A 168 -19.93 -7.35 13.12
C LEU A 168 -18.59 -8.03 12.96
N THR A 169 -17.53 -7.25 12.75
CA THR A 169 -16.17 -7.76 12.75
C THR A 169 -15.32 -6.84 13.62
N GLY A 170 -14.63 -7.43 14.57
CA GLY A 170 -13.68 -6.70 15.41
C GLY A 170 -12.28 -7.18 15.15
N MET A 171 -11.32 -6.28 15.23
CA MET A 171 -9.92 -6.63 14.97
C MET A 171 -9.00 -5.95 15.96
N TRP A 172 -7.95 -6.66 16.33
CA TRP A 172 -6.76 -6.07 16.92
C TRP A 172 -5.61 -6.41 15.99
N LEU A 173 -4.92 -5.37 15.49
CA LEU A 173 -3.79 -5.54 14.58
C LEU A 173 -2.58 -4.90 15.22
N ARG A 174 -1.41 -5.53 15.05
CA ARG A 174 -0.19 -5.00 15.62
C ARG A 174 0.87 -4.87 14.52
N PRO A 175 0.84 -3.79 13.73
CA PRO A 175 1.78 -3.64 12.64
C PRO A 175 3.23 -3.53 13.06
N TYR A 176 3.51 -3.02 14.26
CA TYR A 176 4.88 -2.81 14.67
C TYR A 176 4.99 -2.90 16.18
N ASN A 177 6.03 -3.56 16.64
CA ASN A 177 6.37 -3.58 18.05
C ASN A 177 7.85 -3.91 18.20
N ASP A 178 8.62 -2.95 18.70
CA ASP A 178 10.04 -3.15 18.96
C ASP A 178 10.33 -3.10 20.45
N ASN A 179 9.33 -3.32 21.28
CA ASN A 179 9.52 -3.29 22.73
C ASN A 179 10.33 -4.47 23.23
N TYR A 180 10.57 -5.47 22.39
CA TYR A 180 11.29 -6.66 22.79
C TYR A 180 12.81 -6.51 22.78
N THR A 181 13.33 -5.49 22.13
CA THR A 181 14.76 -5.42 21.92
C THR A 181 15.46 -4.77 23.09
N GLY A 182 15.51 -5.37 24.07
CA GLY A 182 16.26 -5.49 25.22
C GLY A 182 16.98 -4.35 25.87
N LYS A 183 16.84 -3.14 25.54
CA LYS A 183 17.50 -2.07 26.28
C LYS A 183 16.50 -1.30 27.12
N ASP A 184 17.01 -0.65 28.14
CA ASP A 184 16.18 -0.05 29.17
C ASP A 184 15.14 0.92 28.64
N ALA A 185 15.49 1.68 27.66
CA ALA A 185 14.61 2.71 27.16
C ALA A 185 13.81 2.26 25.93
N ASN A 186 13.88 0.99 25.61
CA ASN A 186 13.22 0.53 24.38
C ASN A 186 11.80 0.07 24.66
N TYR A 187 10.95 1.03 24.93
CA TYR A 187 9.53 0.80 25.15
C TYR A 187 8.77 1.90 24.43
N LEU A 188 7.49 1.75 24.30
CA LEU A 188 6.64 2.64 23.49
C LEU A 188 7.06 2.68 22.01
N UNK A 189 7.41 1.70 21.43
CA UNK A 189 7.77 1.50 20.25
C UNK A 189 6.91 0.71 19.60
N ASN A 190 5.70 0.95 19.68
CA ASN A 190 4.69 0.04 19.10
C ASN A 190 3.61 0.83 18.38
N LEU A 191 2.92 0.12 17.50
CA LEU A 191 1.72 0.63 16.83
C LEU A 191 0.66 -0.45 16.92
N ASP A 192 -0.45 -0.14 17.57
CA ASP A 192 -1.58 -1.05 17.70
C ASP A 192 -2.82 -0.41 17.12
N LEU A 193 -3.64 -1.21 16.44
CA LEU A 193 -4.85 -0.75 15.77
C LEU A 193 -6.03 -1.60 16.21
N PHE A 194 -7.18 -0.97 16.37
CA PHE A 194 -8.42 -1.62 16.75
C PHE A 194 -9.49 -1.22 15.75
N VAL A 195 -10.16 -2.21 15.16
CA VAL A 195 -11.10 -1.99 14.07
C VAL A 195 -12.45 -2.56 14.46
N LEU A 196 -13.50 -1.84 14.13
CA LEU A 196 -14.86 -2.37 14.18
C LEU A 196 -15.50 -2.12 12.83
N SER A 197 -16.00 -3.17 12.19
CA SER A 197 -16.70 -3.02 10.93
C SER A 197 -18.05 -3.70 11.00
N VAL A 198 -18.98 -3.18 10.21
CA VAL A 198 -20.38 -3.65 10.23
C VAL A 198 -20.77 -3.98 8.80
N PRO A 199 -20.59 -5.23 8.36
CA PRO A 199 -21.08 -5.61 7.04
C PRO A 199 -22.60 -5.65 7.00
N ILE A 200 -23.17 -5.01 5.99
CA ILE A 200 -24.61 -4.88 5.82
C ILE A 200 -24.96 -5.27 4.38
N GLN A 201 -25.99 -6.10 4.26
CA GLN A 201 -26.52 -6.48 2.95
C GLN A 201 -28.02 -6.20 2.96
N ALA A 202 -28.46 -5.29 2.09
CA ALA A 202 -29.88 -4.91 2.03
C ALA A 202 -30.31 -4.90 0.57
N GLY A 203 -30.83 -6.01 0.08
CA GLY A 203 -31.21 -6.14 -1.31
C GLY A 203 -30.00 -5.96 -2.21
N PRO A 204 -30.05 -5.03 -3.17
CA PRO A 204 -28.92 -4.79 -4.07
C PRO A 204 -27.80 -3.99 -3.43
N LEU A 205 -27.98 -3.48 -2.22
CA LEU A 205 -27.00 -2.63 -1.56
C LEU A 205 -26.18 -3.44 -0.59
N LYS A 206 -24.85 -3.34 -0.73
CA LYS A 206 -23.91 -3.91 0.20
C LYS A 206 -23.03 -2.78 0.72
N MET A 207 -22.91 -2.65 2.04
CA MET A 207 -22.01 -1.65 2.59
C MET A 207 -21.37 -2.17 3.86
N THR A 208 -20.17 -1.70 4.14
CA THR A 208 -19.43 -2.17 5.29
C THR A 208 -18.74 -0.98 5.96
N PRO A 209 -19.50 -0.13 6.63
CA PRO A 209 -18.84 0.96 7.35
C PRO A 209 -17.92 0.42 8.42
N TRP A 210 -16.79 1.12 8.62
CA TRP A 210 -15.86 0.71 9.66
C TRP A 210 -15.16 1.92 10.25
N VAL A 211 -14.69 1.73 11.47
CA VAL A 211 -13.83 2.70 12.14
C VAL A 211 -12.59 1.97 12.65
N MET A 212 -11.50 2.69 12.73
CA MET A 212 -10.24 2.16 13.24
C MET A 212 -9.61 3.19 14.15
N PHE A 213 -9.20 2.73 15.32
CA PHE A 213 -8.50 3.56 16.28
C PHE A 213 -7.10 3.00 16.46
N GLY A 214 -6.09 3.89 16.46
CA GLY A 214 -4.72 3.47 16.60
C GLY A 214 -4.02 4.14 17.78
N MET A 215 -3.04 3.43 18.30
CA MET A 215 -2.15 3.93 19.35
C MET A 215 -0.73 3.85 18.82
N GLN A 216 -0.12 5.00 18.62
CA GLN A 216 1.26 5.07 18.14
C GLN A 216 2.16 5.43 19.31
N GLY A 217 3.03 4.52 19.70
CA GLY A 217 3.94 4.77 20.82
C GLY A 217 4.91 5.89 20.53
N ARG A 218 5.24 6.64 21.57
CA ARG A 218 6.07 7.83 21.46
C ARG A 218 7.38 7.54 20.74
N ASN A 219 7.98 6.40 21.00
CA ASN A 219 9.32 6.11 20.49
C ASN A 219 9.31 5.65 19.04
N THR A 220 8.16 5.55 18.42
CA THR A 220 8.09 5.34 16.96
C THR A 220 8.32 6.64 16.21
N PHE A 221 8.34 7.76 16.89
CA PHE A 221 8.45 9.08 16.26
C PHE A 221 9.85 9.40 15.80
N UNK A 222 10.86 8.99 16.42
CA UNK A 222 11.96 9.15 15.95
C UNK A 222 12.79 8.47 16.72
N VAL A 223 13.51 7.79 16.23
CA VAL A 223 14.50 7.00 16.94
C VAL A 223 15.89 7.46 16.55
N PRO A 224 16.68 7.91 17.50
CA PRO A 224 18.05 8.30 17.19
C PRO A 224 18.82 7.14 16.60
N ASN A 225 19.66 7.43 15.61
CA ASN A 225 20.52 6.39 15.04
C ASN A 225 21.97 6.61 15.43
N ASP A 226 22.82 5.68 15.00
CA ASP A 226 24.22 5.67 15.42
C ASP A 226 25.05 6.78 14.79
N HIS A 227 24.51 7.45 13.80
CA HIS A 227 25.27 8.48 13.06
C HIS A 227 24.85 9.88 13.42
N GLY A 228 24.16 10.05 14.54
CA GLY A 228 23.76 11.37 14.98
C GLY A 228 22.51 11.91 14.33
N GLY A 229 21.86 11.12 13.51
CA GLY A 229 20.59 11.50 12.92
C GLY A 229 19.45 10.72 13.55
N TYR A 230 18.39 10.54 12.78
CA TYR A 230 17.20 9.84 13.23
C TYR A 230 16.72 8.86 12.19
N ASN A 231 16.31 7.70 12.66
CA ASN A 231 15.59 6.74 11.84
C ASN A 231 14.10 6.89 12.13
N TYR A 232 13.31 6.63 11.12
CA TYR A 232 11.86 6.63 11.27
C TYR A 232 11.38 5.21 11.27
N VAL A 233 10.41 4.94 12.11
CA VAL A 233 9.93 3.58 12.29
C VAL A 233 9.21 3.12 11.03
N PHE A 234 9.44 1.88 10.68
CA PHE A 234 8.82 1.27 9.52
C PHE A 234 7.64 0.42 9.92
N THR A 235 6.65 0.39 9.06
CA THR A 235 5.52 -0.49 9.23
C THR A 235 5.64 -1.63 8.25
N GLY A 236 5.65 -2.83 8.76
CA GLY A 236 5.60 -4.01 7.94
C GLY A 236 6.91 -4.39 7.25
N TYR A 237 6.82 -5.42 6.47
CA TYR A 237 7.97 -6.07 5.88
C TYR A 237 8.71 -5.19 4.90
N ASP A 238 7.96 -4.51 4.06
CA ASP A 238 8.58 -3.62 3.07
C ASP A 238 9.02 -2.30 3.65
N GLY A 239 8.75 -2.08 4.92
CA GLY A 239 9.24 -0.92 5.61
C GLY A 239 8.57 0.38 5.24
N GLY A 240 7.28 0.48 5.41
CA GLY A 240 6.61 1.75 5.22
C GLY A 240 7.08 2.77 6.24
N ASN A 241 7.46 3.93 5.78
CA ASN A 241 7.97 4.97 6.66
C ASN A 241 6.82 5.79 7.22
N LEU A 242 6.66 5.77 8.53
CA LEU A 242 5.54 6.47 9.15
C LEU A 242 5.56 7.97 8.90
N VAL A 243 6.73 8.55 8.69
CA VAL A 243 6.80 9.96 8.34
C VAL A 243 6.10 10.22 7.01
N GLY A 244 6.27 9.32 6.06
CA GLY A 244 5.64 9.49 4.76
C GLY A 244 4.15 9.21 4.74
N SER A 245 3.69 8.29 5.55
CA SER A 245 2.30 7.83 5.47
C SER A 245 1.42 8.33 6.60
N LEU A 246 1.97 8.53 7.79
CA LEU A 246 1.21 9.05 8.93
C LEU A 246 1.62 10.45 9.33
N GLY A 247 2.80 10.91 8.92
CA GLY A 247 3.30 12.21 9.31
C GLY A 247 2.94 13.30 8.32
N SER A 248 3.28 14.51 8.70
CA SER A 248 2.90 15.68 7.92
C SER A 248 3.86 16.00 6.79
N VAL A 249 5.11 15.57 6.90
CA VAL A 249 6.13 15.98 5.95
C VAL A 249 6.07 15.06 4.73
N PRO A 250 5.84 15.61 3.55
CA PRO A 250 5.64 14.76 2.36
C PRO A 250 6.90 14.15 1.80
N PHE A 251 8.05 14.69 2.16
CA PHE A 251 9.33 14.25 1.61
C PHE A 251 10.23 13.82 2.74
N GLY A 252 11.30 13.13 2.41
CA GLY A 252 12.26 12.71 3.41
C GLY A 252 13.17 13.81 3.92
N ASN A 253 12.80 15.05 3.74
CA ASN A 253 13.65 16.19 4.06
C ASN A 253 13.45 16.67 5.50
N VAL A 254 13.42 15.74 6.42
CA VAL A 254 13.22 16.04 7.83
C VAL A 254 14.58 16.16 8.49
N ASN A 255 14.86 17.36 8.99
CA ASN A 255 16.16 17.59 9.61
C ASN A 255 16.18 17.04 11.02
N GLN A 256 15.12 17.25 11.76
CA GLN A 256 15.13 16.85 13.16
C GLN A 256 13.71 16.73 13.71
N PRO A 257 13.30 15.55 14.11
CA PRO A 257 12.03 15.42 14.84
C PRO A 257 12.24 15.82 16.30
N HIS A 258 11.24 16.43 16.87
CA HIS A 258 11.26 16.85 18.27
C HIS A 258 10.28 16.00 19.04
N SER A 259 10.74 15.40 20.11
CA SER A 259 9.93 14.47 20.88
C SER A 259 8.78 15.19 21.58
N THR A 260 7.79 14.39 21.91
CA THR A 260 6.62 14.84 22.61
C THR A 260 6.60 14.25 24.02
N SER A 261 5.87 14.89 24.92
CA SER A 261 5.65 14.32 26.25
C SER A 261 4.56 13.28 26.27
N LYS A 262 3.80 13.16 25.20
CA LYS A 262 2.74 12.13 25.12
C LYS A 262 3.35 10.74 25.05
N THR A 263 2.75 9.80 25.75
CA THR A 263 3.19 8.40 25.62
C THR A 263 2.68 7.78 24.35
N TYR A 264 1.46 8.10 23.95
CA TYR A 264 0.87 7.58 22.72
C TYR A 264 0.23 8.69 21.92
N GLY A 265 0.38 8.61 20.61
CA GLY A 265 -0.37 9.43 19.70
C GLY A 265 -1.62 8.70 19.25
N ASP A 266 -2.73 9.40 19.15
CA ASP A 266 -3.98 8.81 18.72
C ASP A 266 -4.10 8.87 17.21
N LEU A 267 -4.57 7.76 16.63
CA LEU A 267 -4.87 7.67 15.22
C LEU A 267 -6.33 7.28 15.09
N PHE A 268 -7.00 7.84 14.10
CA PHE A 268 -8.40 7.50 13.86
C PHE A 268 -8.70 7.48 12.38
N TRP A 269 -9.45 6.47 11.95
CA TRP A 269 -9.98 6.40 10.59
C TRP A 269 -11.43 5.99 10.64
N GLY A 270 -12.19 6.50 9.67
CA GLY A 270 -13.54 6.04 9.41
C GLY A 270 -13.75 5.91 7.92
N ALA A 271 -14.54 4.93 7.53
CA ALA A 271 -14.75 4.67 6.12
C ALA A 271 -16.15 4.17 5.86
N LEU A 272 -16.68 4.49 4.69
CA LEU A 272 -17.98 3.99 4.25
C LEU A 272 -17.83 3.49 2.82
N PRO A 273 -17.49 2.21 2.65
CA PRO A 273 -17.53 1.59 1.33
C PRO A 273 -18.91 1.01 1.06
N LEU A 274 -19.41 1.21 -0.15
CA LEU A 274 -20.68 0.61 -0.52
C LEU A 274 -20.70 0.23 -2.00
N THR A 275 -21.51 -0.76 -2.32
CA THR A 275 -21.71 -1.27 -3.66
C THR A 275 -23.19 -1.45 -3.89
N LEU A 276 -23.68 -1.02 -5.06
CA LEU A 276 -25.07 -1.17 -5.46
C LEU A 276 -25.08 -1.93 -6.77
N ASP A 277 -25.65 -3.13 -6.72
CA ASP A 277 -25.79 -3.96 -7.91
C ASP A 277 -27.18 -3.87 -8.48
N UNK A 278 -27.18 -3.18 -9.43
CA UNK A 278 -28.27 -3.07 -10.03
C UNK A 278 -28.17 -3.50 -11.33
N ASP A 279 -28.07 -4.69 -11.66
CA ASP A 279 -27.84 -5.28 -12.96
C ASP A 279 -28.75 -4.70 -14.05
N PRO A 280 -28.27 -4.24 -15.20
CA PRO A 280 -26.87 -4.33 -15.68
C PRO A 280 -25.94 -3.26 -15.14
N TRP A 281 -26.42 -2.40 -14.28
CA TRP A 281 -25.61 -1.35 -13.67
C TRP A 281 -24.95 -1.84 -12.40
N ARG A 282 -23.75 -1.35 -12.15
CA ARG A 282 -23.07 -1.54 -10.87
C ARG A 282 -22.44 -0.22 -10.46
N PHE A 283 -22.68 0.18 -9.22
CA PHE A 283 -22.12 1.39 -8.67
C PHE A 283 -21.33 1.06 -7.43
N GLU A 284 -20.14 1.66 -7.30
CA GLU A 284 -19.34 1.52 -6.10
C GLU A 284 -18.95 2.91 -5.62
N PHE A 285 -18.85 3.04 -4.32
CA PHE A 285 -18.54 4.32 -3.69
C PHE A 285 -17.82 4.07 -2.38
N GLU A 286 -16.87 4.93 -2.05
CA GLU A 286 -16.23 4.88 -0.74
C GLU A 286 -15.85 6.29 -0.31
N PHE A 287 -16.13 6.60 0.96
CA PHE A 287 -15.63 7.80 1.61
C PHE A 287 -14.71 7.39 2.74
N ASP A 288 -13.53 7.99 2.82
CA ASP A 288 -12.54 7.73 3.86
C ASP A 288 -12.17 9.02 4.55
N TYR A 289 -12.03 8.96 5.87
CA TYR A 289 -11.49 10.02 6.68
C TYR A 289 -10.39 9.44 7.57
N GLY A 290 -9.31 10.20 7.76
CA GLY A 290 -8.25 9.77 8.66
C GLY A 290 -7.63 10.94 9.40
N TYR A 291 -7.17 10.64 10.61
CA TYR A 291 -6.57 11.64 11.48
C TYR A 291 -5.44 11.02 12.27
N ALA A 292 -4.27 11.65 12.20
CA ALA A 292 -3.12 11.30 13.03
C ALA A 292 -2.83 12.50 13.92
N ALA A 293 -2.99 12.33 15.22
CA ALA A 293 -2.79 13.40 16.18
C ALA A 293 -1.32 13.81 16.22
N PRO A 294 -1.03 15.07 16.51
CA PRO A 294 0.35 15.49 16.58
C PRO A 294 1.09 14.79 17.72
N MET A 295 2.32 14.36 17.43
CA MET A 295 3.18 13.72 18.42
C MET A 295 4.46 14.50 18.63
N GLY A 296 4.52 15.71 18.14
CA GLY A 296 5.72 16.52 18.20
C GLY A 296 5.82 17.34 16.96
N ARG A 297 7.01 17.83 16.71
CA ARG A 297 7.25 18.65 15.55
C ARG A 297 8.48 18.19 14.83
N TYR A 298 8.55 18.53 13.57
CA TYR A 298 9.75 18.32 12.76
C TYR A 298 10.39 19.65 12.46
N THR A 299 11.70 19.63 12.28
CA THR A 299 12.42 20.73 11.67
C THR A 299 12.69 20.34 10.22
N VAL A 300 12.16 21.09 9.29
CA VAL A 300 12.22 20.78 7.88
C VAL A 300 12.98 21.87 7.16
N GLU A 301 13.90 21.49 6.29
CA GLU A 301 14.67 22.46 5.53
C GLU A 301 13.89 22.98 4.35
N GLU A 302 14.02 24.26 4.11
CA GLU A 302 13.37 24.98 3.02
C GLU A 302 14.45 25.42 2.04
N ILE A 303 14.35 24.94 0.79
CA ILE A 303 15.37 25.18 -0.21
C ILE A 303 14.70 25.84 -1.41
N LEU A 304 15.25 26.96 -1.84
CA LEU A 304 14.80 27.62 -3.06
C LEU A 304 16.01 28.06 -3.86
N HIS A 305 15.99 27.77 -5.15
CA HIS A 305 17.06 28.18 -6.06
C HIS A 305 18.43 27.72 -5.59
N GLY A 306 18.46 26.51 -5.03
CA GLY A 306 19.72 25.95 -4.55
C GLY A 306 20.24 26.53 -3.26
N VAL A 307 19.48 27.41 -2.62
CA VAL A 307 19.90 28.09 -1.41
C VAL A 307 19.00 27.70 -0.25
N HIS A 308 19.61 27.49 0.90
CA HIS A 308 18.89 27.20 2.11
C HIS A 308 18.13 28.45 2.57
N UNK A 309 16.95 28.20 2.48
CA UNK A 309 16.20 29.23 2.69
C UNK A 309 15.85 29.40 4.00
N GLY A 310 16.04 28.50 4.86
CA GLY A 310 15.73 28.50 6.27
C GLY A 310 15.15 27.19 6.70
N THR A 311 14.71 27.13 7.95
CA THR A 311 14.02 25.95 8.46
C THR A 311 12.59 26.33 8.83
N GLN A 312 11.73 25.30 8.77
CA GLN A 312 10.34 25.46 9.13
C GLN A 312 10.02 24.42 10.19
N ARG A 313 9.32 24.84 11.21
CA ARG A 313 8.85 23.91 12.23
C ARG A 313 7.48 23.39 11.84
N ALA A 314 7.38 22.10 11.59
CA ALA A 314 6.16 21.49 11.09
C ALA A 314 5.46 20.71 12.19
N SER A 315 4.16 20.85 12.29
CA SER A 315 3.37 19.97 13.15
C SER A 315 3.32 18.58 12.52
N SER A 316 3.31 17.57 13.35
CA SER A 316 3.16 16.19 12.83
C SER A 316 1.70 15.78 12.63
N GLU A 317 0.76 16.69 12.82
CA GLU A 317 -0.66 16.39 12.62
C GLU A 317 -0.96 16.12 11.14
N ARG A 318 -1.84 15.16 10.92
CA ARG A 318 -2.24 14.88 9.54
C ARG A 318 -3.70 14.44 9.51
N UNK A 319 -4.60 15.01 8.62
CA UNK A 319 -5.87 14.78 8.60
C UNK A 319 -6.30 14.97 7.29
N GLY A 320 -6.95 14.09 6.80
CA GLY A 320 -7.41 14.20 5.43
C GLY A 320 -8.55 13.29 5.10
N TRP A 321 -9.03 13.38 3.86
CA TRP A 321 -10.18 12.61 3.43
C TRP A 321 -10.05 12.26 1.96
N LEU A 322 -10.87 11.28 1.54
CA LEU A 322 -10.88 10.78 0.18
C LEU A 322 -12.30 10.32 -0.16
N VAL A 323 -12.75 10.63 -1.39
CA VAL A 323 -13.96 10.05 -1.93
C VAL A 323 -13.65 9.43 -3.28
N LYS A 324 -14.18 8.23 -3.53
CA LYS A 324 -13.98 7.57 -4.82
C LYS A 324 -15.25 6.86 -5.26
N ALA A 325 -15.41 6.71 -6.57
CA ALA A 325 -16.63 6.16 -7.15
C ALA A 325 -16.34 5.47 -8.46
N LEU A 326 -17.20 4.51 -8.76
CA LEU A 326 -17.14 3.75 -10.01
C LEU A 326 -18.57 3.45 -10.44
N ALA A 327 -18.83 3.63 -11.73
CA ALA A 327 -20.09 3.20 -12.33
C ALA A 327 -19.77 2.39 -13.57
N GLU A 328 -20.42 1.25 -13.71
CA GLU A 328 -20.18 0.42 -14.89
C GLU A 328 -21.47 -0.23 -15.35
N TYR A 329 -21.45 -0.65 -16.61
CA TYR A 329 -22.62 -1.20 -17.28
C TYR A 329 -22.22 -2.49 -17.97
N LYS A 330 -22.91 -3.57 -17.64
CA LYS A 330 -22.55 -4.90 -18.12
C LYS A 330 -23.17 -5.13 -19.50
N LEU A 331 -22.32 -5.36 -20.48
CA LEU A 331 -22.73 -5.76 -21.83
C LEU A 331 -22.24 -7.18 -22.10
N ASP A 332 -22.76 -7.79 -23.14
CA ASP A 332 -22.35 -9.17 -23.45
C ASP A 332 -20.87 -9.26 -23.79
N TRP A 333 -20.33 -8.24 -24.42
CA TRP A 333 -18.95 -8.29 -24.91
C TRP A 333 -17.95 -7.59 -24.00
N GLY A 334 -18.42 -6.92 -22.98
CA GLY A 334 -17.52 -6.23 -22.09
C GLY A 334 -18.27 -5.35 -21.11
N VAL A 335 -17.53 -4.77 -20.18
CA VAL A 335 -18.12 -3.95 -19.13
C VAL A 335 -17.44 -2.57 -19.15
N PRO A 336 -18.02 -1.61 -19.87
CA PRO A 336 -17.50 -0.24 -19.81
C PRO A 336 -17.81 0.40 -18.47
N GLY A 337 -16.91 1.27 -18.02
CA GLY A 337 -17.08 1.95 -16.77
C GLY A 337 -16.38 3.28 -16.73
N ILE A 338 -16.80 4.10 -15.78
CA ILE A 338 -16.17 5.37 -15.48
C ILE A 338 -15.87 5.39 -13.98
N PHE A 339 -14.72 5.93 -13.63
CA PHE A 339 -14.33 5.98 -12.23
C PHE A 339 -13.58 7.26 -11.93
N GLY A 340 -13.50 7.57 -10.65
CA GLY A 340 -12.74 8.74 -10.25
C GLY A 340 -12.62 8.83 -8.75
N TRP A 341 -11.79 9.76 -8.32
CA TRP A 341 -11.59 10.01 -6.89
C TRP A 341 -11.16 11.46 -6.68
N TYR A 342 -11.33 11.94 -5.46
CA TYR A 342 -10.81 13.22 -5.03
C TYR A 342 -10.35 13.11 -3.59
N SER A 343 -9.13 13.57 -3.34
CA SER A 343 -8.54 13.50 -2.00
C SER A 343 -7.98 14.86 -1.61
N SER A 344 -8.11 15.20 -0.35
CA SER A 344 -7.57 16.45 0.15
C SER A 344 -6.06 16.48 0.01
N GLY A 345 -5.49 17.67 -0.16
CA GLY A 345 -4.07 17.87 -0.33
C GLY A 345 -3.51 18.92 0.58
N ASP A 346 -2.19 18.99 0.64
CA ASP A 346 -1.49 19.94 1.51
C ASP A 346 -1.79 21.38 1.09
N ASP A 347 -1.92 22.25 2.10
CA ASP A 347 -2.27 23.66 1.87
C ASP A 347 -1.08 24.59 1.78
N GLY A 348 0.13 24.07 1.82
CA GLY A 348 1.33 24.89 1.72
C GLY A 348 1.87 25.40 3.05
N ASN A 349 1.22 25.06 4.15
CA ASN A 349 1.61 25.52 5.46
C ASN A 349 1.91 24.34 6.37
N LEU A 350 3.19 24.03 6.58
CA LEU A 350 3.54 22.89 7.42
C LEU A 350 3.30 23.14 8.91
N LYS A 351 3.07 24.38 9.32
CA LYS A 351 2.85 24.64 10.73
C LYS A 351 1.58 24.00 11.25
N ASN A 352 0.58 23.82 10.38
CA ASN A 352 -0.68 23.18 10.77
C ASN A 352 -0.71 21.70 10.38
N GLY A 353 0.42 21.13 9.98
CA GLY A 353 0.47 19.73 9.60
C GLY A 353 0.12 19.52 8.14
N SER A 354 -0.41 18.35 7.86
CA SER A 354 -0.76 17.94 6.51
C SER A 354 -2.26 17.70 6.41
N GLU A 355 -2.81 17.98 5.25
CA GLU A 355 -4.23 17.74 4.97
C GLU A 355 -4.43 16.51 4.08
N ARG A 356 -3.39 15.69 3.89
CA ARG A 356 -3.52 14.45 3.13
C ARG A 356 -4.05 13.33 4.01
N LEU A 357 -4.80 12.43 3.42
CA LEU A 357 -5.31 11.26 4.14
C LEU A 357 -4.14 10.43 4.67
N PRO A 358 -4.04 10.20 5.98
CA PRO A 358 -3.01 9.28 6.47
C PRO A 358 -3.39 7.83 6.14
N TYR A 359 -2.37 7.00 5.95
CA TYR A 359 -2.61 5.61 5.60
C TYR A 359 -1.47 4.74 6.15
N LEU A 360 -1.66 3.44 6.09
CA LEU A 360 -0.64 2.49 6.49
C LEU A 360 0.00 1.85 5.27
N TYR A 361 -0.81 1.29 4.41
CA TYR A 361 -0.37 0.84 3.10
C TYR A 361 -1.54 0.91 2.15
N ALA A 362 -1.44 1.79 1.17
CA ALA A 362 -2.55 2.05 0.25
C ALA A 362 -2.35 1.29 -1.05
N GLN A 363 -3.46 0.90 -1.66
CA GLN A 363 -3.41 0.32 -3.00
C GLN A 363 -4.29 1.13 -3.93
N THR A 364 -3.72 1.48 -5.07
CA THR A 364 -4.37 2.30 -6.07
C THR A 364 -4.63 1.42 -7.28
N ASN A 365 -5.83 0.88 -7.40
CA ASN A 365 -6.05 -0.03 -8.50
C ASN A 365 -6.81 0.52 -9.68
N PHE A 366 -6.81 1.81 -9.86
CA PHE A 366 -7.32 2.40 -11.11
C PHE A 366 -6.20 2.60 -12.13
N THR A 367 -4.96 2.31 -11.75
CA THR A 367 -3.81 2.39 -12.65
C THR A 367 -2.89 1.21 -12.39
N SER A 368 -2.07 0.86 -13.35
CA SER A 368 -1.12 -0.25 -13.14
C SER A 368 0.31 0.25 -12.93
N MET A 369 0.79 1.18 -13.74
CA MET A 369 2.16 1.63 -13.60
C MET A 369 2.34 2.54 -12.39
N LEU A 370 1.38 3.43 -12.16
CA LEU A 370 1.44 4.34 -11.03
C LEU A 370 0.83 3.74 -9.79
N GLY A 371 -0.02 2.72 -9.96
CA GLY A 371 -0.68 2.07 -8.85
C GLY A 371 -0.40 0.58 -8.83
N ASP A 372 -1.39 -0.18 -8.37
CA ASP A 372 -1.24 -1.61 -8.17
C ASP A 372 -2.18 -2.45 -9.02
N ALA A 373 -2.78 -1.88 -10.03
CA ALA A 373 -3.71 -2.64 -10.87
C ALA A 373 -2.99 -3.32 -12.02
N THR A 374 -1.90 -4.00 -11.70
CA THR A 374 -1.11 -4.68 -12.70
C THR A 374 -1.82 -5.93 -13.22
N CYS A 375 -1.32 -6.46 -14.30
CA CYS A 375 -1.82 -7.71 -14.83
C CYS A 375 -1.36 -8.86 -13.90
N LEU A 376 -1.26 -10.06 -14.37
CA LEU A 376 -1.16 -11.24 -13.51
C LEU A 376 -0.02 -11.20 -12.49
N TYR A 377 1.14 -10.72 -12.88
CA TYR A 377 2.32 -10.70 -11.99
C TYR A 377 2.97 -9.34 -12.15
N GLY A 378 2.62 -8.44 -11.26
CA GLY A 378 3.01 -7.06 -11.39
C GLY A 378 4.46 -6.80 -11.07
N GLY A 379 4.90 -5.62 -11.42
CA GLY A 379 6.23 -5.17 -11.08
C GLY A 379 7.35 -5.73 -11.93
N ILE A 380 7.04 -6.48 -12.97
CA ILE A 380 8.09 -7.03 -13.83
C ILE A 380 8.91 -5.91 -14.44
N GLY A 381 8.25 -4.87 -14.86
CA GLY A 381 8.94 -3.74 -15.44
C GLY A 381 9.74 -2.90 -14.47
N GLY A 382 9.84 -3.34 -13.23
CA GLY A 382 10.61 -2.61 -12.24
C GLY A 382 9.84 -1.48 -11.58
N ASN A 383 8.59 -1.36 -11.88
CA ASN A 383 7.76 -0.32 -11.27
C ASN A 383 7.03 -0.92 -10.08
N ASP A 384 7.74 -0.98 -8.99
CA ASP A 384 7.19 -1.56 -7.77
C ASP A 384 6.49 -0.53 -6.88
N ARG A 385 6.31 0.66 -7.40
CA ARG A 385 5.71 1.72 -6.61
C ARG A 385 4.21 1.59 -6.63
N SER A 386 3.64 1.94 -5.50
CA SER A 386 2.20 1.95 -5.35
C SER A 386 1.81 3.36 -4.94
N MET A 387 1.34 4.12 -5.90
CA MET A 387 0.91 5.47 -5.61
C MET A 387 -0.32 5.43 -4.73
N SER A 388 -0.30 6.17 -3.64
CA SER A 388 -1.51 6.34 -2.86
C SER A 388 -2.37 7.44 -3.47
N PHE A 389 -3.66 7.40 -3.19
CA PHE A 389 -4.56 8.42 -3.72
C PHE A 389 -4.48 9.73 -2.95
N ASP A 390 -3.84 9.75 -1.78
CA ASP A 390 -3.80 10.97 -0.99
C ASP A 390 -3.13 12.09 -1.78
N GLY A 391 -3.70 13.29 -1.68
CA GLY A 391 -3.15 14.44 -2.37
C GLY A 391 -3.36 14.46 -3.87
N THR A 392 -4.30 13.68 -4.38
CA THR A 392 -4.58 13.66 -5.81
C THR A 392 -6.08 13.60 -6.08
N TRP A 393 -6.45 13.88 -7.32
CA TRP A 393 -7.76 13.50 -7.85
C TRP A 393 -7.55 12.89 -9.22
N GLY A 394 -8.50 12.10 -9.64
CA GLY A 394 -8.40 11.45 -10.94
C GLY A 394 -9.75 11.13 -11.52
N LEU A 395 -9.71 10.86 -12.82
CA LEU A 395 -10.91 10.52 -13.58
C LEU A 395 -10.48 9.55 -14.67
N GLY A 396 -11.21 8.46 -14.82
CA GLY A 396 -10.80 7.46 -15.79
C GLY A 396 -11.97 6.75 -16.43
N LEU A 397 -11.64 6.10 -17.53
CA LEU A 397 -12.55 5.26 -18.27
C LEU A 397 -11.92 3.89 -18.40
N ARG A 398 -12.74 2.85 -18.38
CA ARG A 398 -12.21 1.52 -18.61
C ARG A 398 -13.26 0.64 -19.29
N ILE A 399 -12.80 -0.38 -19.99
CA ILE A 399 -13.62 -1.49 -20.42
C ILE A 399 -12.94 -2.74 -19.92
N LYS A 400 -13.59 -3.47 -19.04
CA LYS A 400 -13.04 -4.72 -18.54
C LYS A 400 -13.80 -5.90 -19.14
N ASP A 401 -13.27 -7.09 -18.99
CA ASP A 401 -13.86 -8.33 -19.49
C ASP A 401 -14.22 -8.25 -20.96
N LEU A 402 -13.44 -7.49 -21.72
CA LEU A 402 -13.64 -7.34 -23.15
C LEU A 402 -13.15 -8.61 -23.83
N SER A 403 -14.04 -9.30 -24.53
CA SER A 403 -13.68 -10.61 -25.07
C SER A 403 -14.33 -10.82 -26.42
N PHE A 404 -13.52 -11.21 -27.41
CA PHE A 404 -13.97 -11.54 -28.75
C PHE A 404 -13.66 -13.00 -29.11
N ILE A 405 -12.79 -13.62 -28.33
CA ILE A 405 -12.35 -15.00 -28.53
C ILE A 405 -12.43 -15.67 -27.17
N GLU A 406 -13.01 -16.87 -27.16
CA GLU A 406 -13.11 -17.62 -25.91
C GLU A 406 -11.75 -17.83 -25.29
N GLY A 407 -11.64 -17.57 -23.99
CA GLY A 407 -10.39 -17.74 -23.26
C GLY A 407 -9.45 -16.56 -23.33
N VAL A 408 -9.84 -15.48 -24.00
CA VAL A 408 -9.01 -14.29 -24.10
C VAL A 408 -9.83 -13.10 -23.65
N GLN A 409 -9.35 -12.40 -22.62
CA GLN A 409 -10.03 -11.23 -22.10
C GLN A 409 -9.10 -10.04 -22.04
N HIS A 410 -9.63 -8.86 -22.32
CA HIS A 410 -8.88 -7.64 -22.33
C HIS A 410 -9.43 -6.65 -21.31
N LEU A 411 -8.54 -5.82 -20.77
CA LEU A 411 -8.89 -4.64 -19.99
C LEU A 411 -8.20 -3.45 -20.65
N ILE A 412 -8.96 -2.41 -20.95
CA ILE A 412 -8.43 -1.18 -21.52
C ILE A 412 -8.83 -0.06 -20.59
N ARG A 413 -7.85 0.77 -20.24
CA ARG A 413 -8.06 1.82 -19.25
C ARG A 413 -7.32 3.08 -19.62
N ALA A 414 -7.93 4.24 -19.35
CA ALA A 414 -7.26 5.53 -19.47
C ALA A 414 -7.60 6.34 -18.22
N THR A 415 -6.58 6.82 -17.51
CA THR A 415 -6.76 7.48 -16.23
C THR A 415 -5.98 8.79 -16.21
N TRP A 416 -6.68 9.89 -15.96
CA TRP A 416 -6.10 11.21 -15.77
C TRP A 416 -5.93 11.46 -14.29
N ILE A 417 -4.74 11.94 -13.87
CA ILE A 417 -4.44 12.20 -12.47
C ILE A 417 -3.87 13.61 -12.34
N GLN A 418 -4.33 14.35 -11.34
CA GLN A 418 -3.78 15.66 -11.02
C GLN A 418 -3.59 15.74 -9.50
N GLY A 419 -2.53 16.40 -9.09
CA GLY A 419 -2.32 16.63 -7.66
C GLY A 419 -3.30 17.63 -7.07
N THR A 420 -3.48 17.55 -5.75
CA THR A 420 -4.26 18.53 -5.00
C THR A 420 -3.41 19.28 -4.00
N ASN A 421 -2.11 19.01 -3.96
CA ASN A 421 -1.19 19.67 -3.03
C ASN A 421 -0.77 21.04 -3.57
N ASP A 422 -0.53 21.95 -2.66
CA ASP A 422 -0.07 23.29 -3.00
C ASP A 422 1.32 23.21 -3.61
N PRO A 423 1.57 23.87 -4.76
CA PRO A 423 2.88 23.80 -5.38
C PRO A 423 4.03 24.35 -4.52
N SER A 424 3.73 25.26 -3.59
CA SER A 424 4.78 25.79 -2.74
C SER A 424 5.42 24.74 -1.83
N MET A 425 4.77 23.58 -1.71
CA MET A 425 5.34 22.52 -0.88
C MET A 425 6.64 21.95 -1.44
N VAL A 426 6.90 22.16 -2.73
CA VAL A 426 8.12 21.58 -3.31
C VAL A 426 9.40 22.20 -2.73
N LYS A 427 9.31 23.34 -2.09
CA LYS A 427 10.49 23.92 -1.45
C LYS A 427 11.03 23.03 -0.32
N TYR A 428 10.23 22.10 0.16
CA TYR A 428 10.68 21.15 1.18
C TYR A 428 11.19 19.86 0.56
N ALA A 429 11.11 19.70 -0.75
CA ALA A 429 11.53 18.48 -1.41
C ALA A 429 13.02 18.42 -1.65
N ALA A 430 13.63 19.54 -1.90
CA ALA A 430 15.04 19.57 -2.24
C ALA A 430 15.85 19.45 -0.97
N TYR A 431 16.54 18.38 -0.82
CA TYR A 431 17.41 18.16 0.31
C TYR A 431 18.86 18.30 -0.15
N LEU A 432 19.56 19.24 0.43
CA LEU A 432 20.98 19.39 0.18
C LEU A 432 21.71 18.90 1.41
N SER A 433 22.32 17.77 1.29
CA SER A 433 23.15 17.24 2.35
C SER A 433 24.26 18.24 2.63
N ARG A 434 24.44 18.54 3.88
CA ARG A 434 25.45 19.51 4.24
C ARG A 434 26.83 19.01 3.84
N GLY A 435 27.57 19.84 3.14
CA GLY A 435 28.90 19.49 2.70
C GLY A 435 28.94 18.61 1.49
N VAL A 436 27.81 18.25 0.94
CA VAL A 436 27.77 17.45 -0.28
C VAL A 436 26.99 18.21 -1.33
N SER A 437 27.64 18.58 -2.38
CA SER A 437 26.96 19.25 -3.48
C SER A 437 26.62 18.24 -4.55
N ASP A 438 25.89 17.22 -4.15
CA ASP A 438 25.44 16.21 -5.09
C ASP A 438 24.05 16.61 -5.58
N PRO A 439 23.92 17.05 -6.82
CA PRO A 439 22.63 17.53 -7.30
C PRO A 439 21.59 16.43 -7.40
N CYS A 440 21.98 15.17 -7.36
CA CYS A 440 20.98 14.10 -7.37
C CYS A 440 20.09 14.14 -6.14
N ILE A 441 20.61 14.63 -5.02
CA ILE A 441 19.84 14.69 -3.79
C ILE A 441 18.68 15.67 -3.93
N ALA A 442 18.85 16.71 -4.71
CA ALA A 442 17.80 17.70 -4.89
C ALA A 442 16.58 17.14 -5.62
N TRP A 443 16.70 15.97 -6.19
CA TRP A 443 15.60 15.38 -6.94
C TRP A 443 14.86 14.29 -6.16
N GLN A 444 15.17 14.12 -4.91
CA GLN A 444 14.53 13.05 -4.14
C GLN A 444 13.04 13.26 -3.97
N GLY A 445 12.56 14.49 -4.08
CA GLY A 445 11.15 14.77 -3.99
C GLY A 445 10.39 14.64 -5.29
N VAL A 446 11.09 14.40 -6.38
CA VAL A 446 10.42 14.25 -7.67
C VAL A 446 9.60 12.96 -7.65
N PRO A 447 8.43 12.93 -8.26
CA PRO A 447 7.51 11.79 -8.12
C PRO A 447 8.10 10.42 -8.41
N GLU A 448 9.12 10.34 -9.22
CA GLU A 448 9.71 9.04 -9.53
C GLU A 448 10.31 8.35 -8.31
N THR A 449 10.60 9.10 -7.25
CA THR A 449 11.30 8.54 -6.10
C THR A 449 10.47 8.44 -4.84
N LEU A 450 9.37 9.18 -4.75
CA LEU A 450 8.62 9.25 -3.50
C LEU A 450 7.12 9.24 -3.78
N ASP A 451 6.56 8.09 -3.89
CA ASP A 451 5.12 7.89 -3.94
C ASP A 451 4.36 8.92 -4.78
N TYR A 452 5.03 9.51 -5.75
CA TYR A 452 4.40 10.40 -6.71
C TYR A 452 3.61 11.54 -6.05
N TYR A 453 4.32 12.32 -5.23
CA TYR A 453 3.71 13.52 -4.66
C TYR A 453 3.46 14.52 -5.79
N LEU A 454 2.20 14.84 -6.03
CA LEU A 454 1.83 15.71 -7.14
C LEU A 454 1.21 16.98 -6.59
N THR A 455 1.55 18.11 -7.21
CA THR A 455 0.93 19.38 -6.86
C THR A 455 -0.20 19.70 -7.82
N ARG A 456 -0.93 20.78 -7.53
CA ARG A 456 -2.01 21.21 -8.41
C ARG A 456 -1.55 21.55 -9.82
N ASN A 457 -0.23 21.75 -9.98
CA ASN A 457 0.32 22.05 -11.29
C ASN A 457 0.71 20.81 -12.08
N ASP A 458 0.60 19.63 -11.48
CA ASP A 458 1.12 18.40 -12.08
C ASP A 458 -0.01 17.49 -12.52
N ASN A 459 0.13 16.97 -13.73
CA ASN A 459 -0.84 16.03 -14.29
C ASN A 459 -0.10 14.83 -14.87
N LEU A 460 -0.77 13.68 -14.85
CA LEU A 460 -0.31 12.47 -15.51
C LEU A 460 -1.50 11.82 -16.20
N LEU A 461 -1.24 11.13 -17.31
CA LEU A 461 -2.27 10.37 -18.03
C LEU A 461 -1.70 8.98 -18.28
N GLU A 462 -2.40 7.98 -17.81
CA GLU A 462 -1.90 6.61 -17.97
C GLU A 462 -2.86 5.75 -18.80
N UNK A 463 -2.45 5.07 -19.71
CA UNK A 463 -3.13 4.30 -20.45
C UNK A 463 -2.72 3.02 -20.19
N ASN A 464 -3.53 1.97 -20.21
CA ASN A 464 -3.21 0.56 -19.98
C ASN A 464 -3.98 -0.34 -20.94
N VAL A 465 -3.33 -1.42 -21.37
CA VAL A 465 -3.98 -2.55 -22.03
C VAL A 465 -3.46 -3.82 -21.37
N HIS A 466 -4.37 -4.61 -20.81
CA HIS A 466 -4.04 -5.92 -20.22
C HIS A 466 -4.80 -6.99 -21.00
N THR A 467 -4.13 -8.07 -21.34
CA THR A 467 -4.76 -9.21 -22.00
C THR A 467 -4.42 -10.46 -21.21
N VAL A 468 -5.44 -11.24 -20.89
CA VAL A 468 -5.25 -12.51 -20.18
C VAL A 468 -5.73 -13.62 -21.08
N VAL A 469 -4.86 -14.60 -21.30
CA VAL A 469 -5.17 -15.79 -22.09
C VAL A 469 -5.20 -17.00 -21.17
N ASN A 470 -6.32 -17.69 -21.13
CA ASN A 470 -6.44 -18.91 -20.36
C ASN A 470 -5.92 -20.07 -21.24
N ILE A 471 -4.65 -20.46 -21.01
CA ILE A 471 -4.05 -21.53 -21.80
C ILE A 471 -4.59 -22.88 -21.35
N TYR A 472 -4.59 -23.12 -20.07
CA TYR A 472 -5.23 -24.26 -19.43
C TYR A 472 -6.03 -23.74 -18.25
N GLU A 473 -6.80 -24.58 -17.64
CA GLU A 473 -7.56 -24.19 -16.46
C GLU A 473 -6.66 -23.59 -15.39
N ASN A 474 -5.45 -24.12 -15.26
CA ASN A 474 -4.50 -23.72 -14.21
C ASN A 474 -3.38 -22.80 -14.71
N LEU A 475 -3.31 -22.54 -16.00
CA LEU A 475 -2.21 -21.77 -16.55
C LEU A 475 -2.74 -20.58 -17.33
N LYS A 476 -2.41 -19.39 -16.87
CA LYS A 476 -2.79 -18.15 -17.54
C LYS A 476 -1.56 -17.41 -18.01
N MET A 477 -1.70 -16.77 -19.16
CA MET A 477 -0.68 -15.86 -19.68
C MET A 477 -1.26 -14.46 -19.67
N GLY A 478 -0.48 -13.51 -19.19
CA GLY A 478 -0.87 -12.12 -19.19
C GLY A 478 0.05 -11.31 -20.08
N LEU A 479 -0.54 -10.39 -20.84
CA LEU A 479 0.20 -9.41 -21.61
C LEU A 479 -0.21 -8.05 -21.10
N GLU A 480 0.78 -7.22 -20.78
CA GLU A 480 0.49 -5.90 -20.23
C GLU A 480 1.28 -4.85 -20.99
N PHE A 481 0.59 -3.80 -21.39
CA PHE A 481 1.22 -2.60 -21.92
C PHE A 481 0.66 -1.41 -21.15
N GLY A 482 1.58 -0.55 -20.71
CA GLY A 482 1.20 0.68 -20.03
C GLY A 482 2.03 1.83 -20.51
N TYR A 483 1.44 3.01 -20.48
CA TYR A 483 2.11 4.22 -20.92
C TYR A 483 1.63 5.38 -20.07
N VAL A 484 2.58 6.16 -19.54
CA VAL A 484 2.26 7.34 -18.75
C VAL A 484 2.77 8.56 -19.48
N VAL A 485 1.85 9.45 -19.84
CA VAL A 485 2.19 10.74 -20.42
C VAL A 485 2.55 11.67 -19.29
N ASN A 486 3.75 12.22 -19.34
CA ASN A 486 4.31 13.03 -18.26
C ASN A 486 3.95 14.50 -18.49
N MET A 487 3.10 15.03 -17.63
CA MET A 487 2.74 16.45 -17.66
C MET A 487 3.08 17.11 -16.33
N LEU A 488 4.20 16.73 -15.75
CA LEU A 488 4.72 17.43 -14.58
C LEU A 488 5.07 18.87 -14.95
N ASP A 489 4.89 19.76 -14.01
CA ASP A 489 5.20 21.18 -14.24
C ASP A 489 6.67 21.43 -13.93
N LYS A 490 7.46 21.61 -14.97
CA LYS A 490 8.91 21.79 -14.80
C LYS A 490 9.24 23.03 -13.98
N ASP A 491 8.47 24.09 -14.15
CA ASP A 491 8.75 25.30 -13.37
C ASP A 491 8.57 25.08 -11.88
N THR A 492 7.55 24.32 -11.51
CA THR A 492 7.35 23.98 -10.11
C THR A 492 8.52 23.18 -9.55
N TRP A 493 8.90 22.13 -10.25
CA TRP A 493 9.84 21.17 -9.68
C TRP A 493 11.31 21.62 -9.80
N LYS A 494 11.61 22.58 -10.65
CA LYS A 494 12.98 23.07 -10.69
C LYS A 494 13.26 24.17 -9.65
N ARG A 495 12.21 24.72 -9.04
CA ARG A 495 12.40 25.85 -8.12
C ARG A 495 13.32 25.57 -6.95
N PRO A 496 13.26 24.42 -6.28
CA PRO A 496 14.13 24.23 -5.14
C PRO A 496 15.60 24.32 -5.46
N ALA A 497 16.04 23.80 -6.60
CA ALA A 497 17.46 23.70 -6.89
C ALA A 497 17.89 24.42 -8.17
N ASP A 498 16.97 25.09 -8.84
CA ASP A 498 17.26 25.73 -10.13
C ASP A 498 17.86 24.75 -11.13
N THR A 499 17.39 23.54 -11.11
CA THR A 499 17.97 22.48 -11.90
C THR A 499 17.03 22.11 -13.03
N THR A 500 17.55 22.09 -14.23
CA THR A 500 16.77 21.62 -15.37
C THR A 500 16.72 20.10 -15.35
N PHE A 501 15.61 19.57 -15.81
CA PHE A 501 15.48 18.15 -15.99
C PHE A 501 14.64 17.87 -17.23
N SER A 502 14.83 16.69 -17.79
CA SER A 502 14.06 16.25 -18.94
C SER A 502 12.85 15.48 -18.44
N LYS A 503 11.69 15.84 -18.96
CA LYS A 503 10.51 15.04 -18.72
C LYS A 503 10.52 13.88 -19.72
N THR A 504 10.28 12.70 -19.20
CA THR A 504 10.16 11.53 -20.07
C THR A 504 8.87 10.81 -19.71
N ASP A 505 8.26 10.22 -20.72
CA ASP A 505 7.11 9.36 -20.50
C ASP A 505 7.60 8.02 -19.99
N MET A 506 6.76 7.37 -19.19
CA MET A 506 7.04 6.00 -18.74
C MET A 506 6.25 5.02 -19.59
N TRP A 507 6.81 3.84 -19.79
CA TRP A 507 6.04 2.79 -20.42
C TRP A 507 6.54 1.43 -19.96
N VAL A 508 5.69 0.44 -20.09
CA VAL A 508 6.02 -0.94 -19.75
C VAL A 508 5.34 -1.86 -20.75
N ALA A 509 6.03 -2.94 -21.07
CA ALA A 509 5.45 -4.03 -21.84
C ALA A 509 5.96 -5.32 -21.23
N ASP A 510 5.06 -6.21 -20.86
CA ASP A 510 5.51 -7.47 -20.26
C ASP A 510 4.59 -8.63 -20.62
N ILE A 511 5.14 -9.81 -20.42
CA ILE A 511 4.42 -11.05 -20.56
C ILE A 511 4.65 -11.85 -19.29
N THR A 512 3.56 -12.36 -18.72
CA THR A 512 3.63 -13.06 -17.44
C THR A 512 2.85 -14.37 -17.52
N PHE A 513 3.23 -15.31 -16.67
CA PHE A 513 2.57 -16.60 -16.59
C PHE A 513 2.24 -16.91 -15.14
N ASN A 514 1.02 -17.35 -14.89
CA ASN A 514 0.59 -17.82 -13.58
C ASN A 514 0.14 -19.25 -13.70
N TYR A 515 0.79 -20.13 -12.93
CA TYR A 515 0.37 -21.51 -12.81
C TYR A 515 -0.13 -21.74 -11.38
N SER A 516 -1.41 -22.06 -11.26
CA SER A 516 -2.00 -22.29 -9.93
C SER A 516 -2.28 -23.77 -9.74
N PHE A 517 -2.13 -24.23 -8.55
CA PHE A 517 -2.34 -25.65 -8.25
C PHE A 517 -2.82 -25.86 -6.83
#